data_c26743ae52447db4cf40d73e4075cd87
#
_entry.id   c26743ae52447db4cf40d73e4075cd87
#
_cell.length_a   1.000
_cell.length_b   1.000
_cell.length_c   1.000
_cell.angle_alpha   90.00
_cell.angle_beta   90.00
_cell.angle_gamma   90.00
#
_symmetry.space_group_name_H-M   'P 1'
#
loop_
_entity.id
_entity.type
_entity.pdbx_description
1 polymer ?
#
loop_
_entity_poly.entity_id
_entity_poly.type
_entity_poly.pdbx_seq_one_letter_code
_entity_poly.pdbx_strand_id
1 'polypeptide(L)'
;MLELKNARALATEYVERAVRAGDHVVDATMGNGHDTAFLARLVGETGHVTAFDVQKAALINTRALLEAEGLLSRVTLVHDGHECMDAYVQGKIAVAMFNLGWLPGAADKGVTTRVETTLTAVQTCAQMLRPGGIASVCVYPGHAEGEAERTALGELLAGLDVRRFCVLHHRFINARRDTPELFLIQKQFSAQV
;
A
#
# COMPACT_ATOMS: atom_id res chain seq x y z
N MET A 1 -13.00 -23.99 -10.67
CA MET A 1 -12.38 -24.54 -9.44
C MET A 1 -12.16 -23.39 -8.48
N LEU A 2 -12.52 -23.49 -7.21
CA LEU A 2 -12.25 -22.44 -6.22
C LEU A 2 -10.78 -22.51 -5.82
N GLU A 3 -10.05 -21.40 -5.99
CA GLU A 3 -8.66 -21.26 -5.58
C GLU A 3 -8.55 -20.19 -4.49
N LEU A 4 -7.83 -20.49 -3.40
CA LEU A 4 -7.56 -19.50 -2.37
C LEU A 4 -6.50 -18.52 -2.87
N LYS A 5 -6.85 -17.23 -2.88
CA LYS A 5 -5.98 -16.16 -3.39
C LYS A 5 -4.80 -15.91 -2.44
N ASN A 6 -3.63 -15.65 -3.02
CA ASN A 6 -2.47 -15.21 -2.25
C ASN A 6 -2.64 -13.74 -1.78
N ALA A 7 -1.72 -13.29 -0.93
CA ALA A 7 -1.77 -11.96 -0.31
C ALA A 7 -1.95 -10.83 -1.34
N ARG A 8 -1.16 -10.82 -2.43
CA ARG A 8 -1.22 -9.78 -3.47
C ARG A 8 -2.55 -9.80 -4.23
N ALA A 9 -3.00 -10.98 -4.67
CA ALA A 9 -4.25 -11.11 -5.42
C ALA A 9 -5.46 -10.70 -4.56
N LEU A 10 -5.41 -11.00 -3.26
CA LEU A 10 -6.45 -10.59 -2.33
C LEU A 10 -6.42 -9.07 -2.08
N ALA A 11 -5.22 -8.47 -1.92
CA ALA A 11 -5.06 -7.02 -1.82
C ALA A 11 -5.67 -6.31 -3.03
N THR A 12 -5.32 -6.75 -4.25
CA THR A 12 -5.87 -6.21 -5.50
C THR A 12 -7.40 -6.25 -5.52
N GLU A 13 -8.01 -7.38 -5.14
CA GLU A 13 -9.48 -7.51 -5.12
C GLU A 13 -10.15 -6.55 -4.12
N TYR A 14 -9.59 -6.38 -2.92
CA TYR A 14 -10.14 -5.44 -1.94
C TYR A 14 -9.99 -3.99 -2.41
N VAL A 15 -8.83 -3.64 -2.99
CA VAL A 15 -8.58 -2.31 -3.54
C VAL A 15 -9.53 -1.99 -4.69
N GLU A 16 -9.71 -2.93 -5.62
CA GLU A 16 -10.62 -2.78 -6.77
C GLU A 16 -12.07 -2.50 -6.34
N ARG A 17 -12.51 -3.11 -5.24
CA ARG A 17 -13.85 -2.89 -4.66
C ARG A 17 -13.97 -1.58 -3.88
N ALA A 18 -12.85 -1.05 -3.33
CA ALA A 18 -12.85 0.12 -2.47
C ALA A 18 -12.69 1.44 -3.24
N VAL A 19 -11.95 1.42 -4.36
CA VAL A 19 -11.67 2.60 -5.19
C VAL A 19 -12.87 2.93 -6.07
N ARG A 20 -13.14 4.23 -6.20
CA ARG A 20 -14.13 4.79 -7.13
C ARG A 20 -13.49 5.84 -8.03
N ALA A 21 -14.05 6.05 -9.20
CA ALA A 21 -13.63 7.16 -10.05
C ALA A 21 -13.73 8.50 -9.29
N GLY A 22 -12.67 9.31 -9.40
CA GLY A 22 -12.55 10.57 -8.67
C GLY A 22 -11.86 10.46 -7.30
N ASP A 23 -11.59 9.26 -6.80
CA ASP A 23 -10.91 9.09 -5.51
C ASP A 23 -9.44 9.55 -5.56
N HIS A 24 -8.93 10.01 -4.41
CA HIS A 24 -7.49 10.16 -4.16
C HIS A 24 -7.00 8.89 -3.45
N VAL A 25 -5.95 8.29 -3.99
CA VAL A 25 -5.34 7.06 -3.48
C VAL A 25 -3.82 7.19 -3.40
N VAL A 26 -3.19 6.32 -2.63
CA VAL A 26 -1.74 6.32 -2.42
C VAL A 26 -1.14 4.97 -2.82
N ASP A 27 -0.04 5.00 -3.57
CA ASP A 27 0.90 3.90 -3.69
C ASP A 27 2.14 4.24 -2.85
N ALA A 28 2.27 3.60 -1.70
CA ALA A 28 3.32 3.90 -0.74
C ALA A 28 4.69 3.27 -1.11
N THR A 29 4.72 2.43 -2.14
CA THR A 29 5.90 1.65 -2.57
C THR A 29 5.85 1.42 -4.08
N MET A 30 5.97 2.51 -4.87
CA MET A 30 5.66 2.46 -6.31
C MET A 30 6.50 1.47 -7.11
N GLY A 31 7.77 1.27 -6.73
CA GLY A 31 8.65 0.31 -7.37
C GLY A 31 8.72 0.48 -8.90
N ASN A 32 8.36 -0.57 -9.63
CA ASN A 32 8.31 -0.54 -11.10
C ASN A 32 6.97 0.00 -11.66
N GLY A 33 6.07 0.53 -10.83
CA GLY A 33 4.87 1.25 -11.24
C GLY A 33 3.64 0.42 -11.53
N HIS A 34 3.67 -0.90 -11.35
CA HIS A 34 2.53 -1.76 -11.70
C HIS A 34 1.29 -1.47 -10.83
N ASP A 35 1.47 -1.30 -9.52
CA ASP A 35 0.37 -0.96 -8.62
C ASP A 35 -0.06 0.50 -8.80
N THR A 36 0.89 1.41 -9.07
CA THR A 36 0.58 2.79 -9.44
C THR A 36 -0.30 2.87 -10.69
N ALA A 37 0.06 2.14 -11.77
CA ALA A 37 -0.72 2.08 -13.00
C ALA A 37 -2.12 1.45 -12.78
N PHE A 38 -2.19 0.39 -11.98
CA PHE A 38 -3.45 -0.22 -11.58
C PHE A 38 -4.36 0.77 -10.85
N LEU A 39 -3.85 1.48 -9.85
CA LEU A 39 -4.59 2.52 -9.13
C LEU A 39 -5.02 3.67 -10.04
N ALA A 40 -4.14 4.12 -10.94
CA ALA A 40 -4.43 5.20 -11.89
C ALA A 40 -5.57 4.86 -12.87
N ARG A 41 -5.71 3.58 -13.26
CA ARG A 41 -6.86 3.12 -14.05
C ARG A 41 -8.15 3.15 -13.24
N LEU A 42 -8.11 2.73 -11.97
CA LEU A 42 -9.29 2.68 -11.09
C LEU A 42 -9.84 4.06 -10.76
N VAL A 43 -8.97 5.02 -10.43
CA VAL A 43 -9.41 6.38 -10.06
C VAL A 43 -9.96 7.18 -11.24
N GLY A 44 -9.68 6.76 -12.48
CA GLY A 44 -10.18 7.43 -13.69
C GLY A 44 -9.55 8.83 -13.92
N GLU A 45 -10.14 9.60 -14.82
CA GLU A 45 -9.59 10.90 -15.25
C GLU A 45 -9.72 12.00 -14.19
N THR A 46 -10.69 11.88 -13.30
CA THR A 46 -10.99 12.89 -12.26
C THR A 46 -10.36 12.55 -10.91
N GLY A 47 -9.78 11.34 -10.76
CA GLY A 47 -9.10 10.92 -9.55
C GLY A 47 -7.60 11.16 -9.60
N HIS A 48 -6.93 10.83 -8.50
CA HIS A 48 -5.50 11.08 -8.37
C HIS A 48 -4.78 9.97 -7.59
N VAL A 49 -3.55 9.67 -8.00
CA VAL A 49 -2.62 8.77 -7.30
C VAL A 49 -1.42 9.56 -6.84
N THR A 50 -1.05 9.47 -5.56
CA THR A 50 0.27 9.90 -5.08
C THR A 50 1.11 8.67 -4.82
N ALA A 51 2.26 8.55 -5.51
CA ALA A 51 3.09 7.36 -5.47
C ALA A 51 4.49 7.68 -4.94
N PHE A 52 4.97 6.90 -3.96
CA PHE A 52 6.20 7.14 -3.22
C PHE A 52 7.26 6.08 -3.50
N ASP A 53 8.51 6.49 -3.64
CA ASP A 53 9.67 5.62 -3.55
C ASP A 53 10.94 6.44 -3.25
N VAL A 54 11.84 5.87 -2.46
CA VAL A 54 13.15 6.48 -2.14
C VAL A 54 14.17 6.25 -3.25
N GLN A 55 13.91 5.36 -4.19
CA GLN A 55 14.83 4.99 -5.24
C GLN A 55 14.54 5.75 -6.54
N LYS A 56 15.50 6.50 -7.04
CA LYS A 56 15.37 7.22 -8.32
C LYS A 56 15.04 6.28 -9.49
N ALA A 57 15.54 5.05 -9.46
CA ALA A 57 15.24 4.04 -10.48
C ALA A 57 13.74 3.71 -10.53
N ALA A 58 13.09 3.61 -9.38
CA ALA A 58 11.64 3.37 -9.29
C ALA A 58 10.85 4.50 -9.98
N LEU A 59 11.21 5.76 -9.72
CA LEU A 59 10.57 6.91 -10.36
C LEU A 59 10.72 6.88 -11.89
N ILE A 60 11.92 6.54 -12.38
CA ILE A 60 12.19 6.46 -13.83
C ILE A 60 11.34 5.36 -14.47
N ASN A 61 11.34 4.16 -13.87
CA ASN A 61 10.60 3.01 -14.39
C ASN A 61 9.09 3.26 -14.37
N THR A 62 8.58 3.77 -13.25
CA THR A 62 7.16 4.09 -13.08
C THR A 62 6.71 5.17 -14.04
N ARG A 63 7.51 6.25 -14.22
CA ARG A 63 7.20 7.30 -15.20
C ARG A 63 7.09 6.73 -16.61
N ALA A 64 8.07 5.94 -17.04
CA ALA A 64 8.08 5.35 -18.38
C ALA A 64 6.85 4.45 -18.62
N LEU A 65 6.46 3.65 -17.61
CA LEU A 65 5.26 2.82 -17.68
C LEU A 65 3.99 3.68 -17.81
N LEU A 66 3.85 4.70 -16.98
CA LEU A 66 2.67 5.58 -16.97
C LEU A 66 2.55 6.40 -18.25
N GLU A 67 3.66 6.85 -18.84
CA GLU A 67 3.70 7.53 -20.13
C GLU A 67 3.25 6.60 -21.25
N ALA A 68 3.76 5.37 -21.29
CA ALA A 68 3.40 4.37 -22.29
C ALA A 68 1.90 4.00 -22.24
N GLU A 69 1.28 4.08 -21.05
CA GLU A 69 -0.14 3.77 -20.85
C GLU A 69 -1.06 5.01 -20.85
N GLY A 70 -0.51 6.23 -21.02
CA GLY A 70 -1.30 7.45 -21.01
C GLY A 70 -1.91 7.81 -19.63
N LEU A 71 -1.28 7.36 -18.54
CA LEU A 71 -1.79 7.51 -17.17
C LEU A 71 -1.08 8.59 -16.35
N LEU A 72 0.04 9.14 -16.84
CA LEU A 72 0.90 10.03 -16.06
C LEU A 72 0.18 11.29 -15.56
N SER A 73 -0.79 11.82 -16.30
CA SER A 73 -1.50 13.05 -15.94
C SER A 73 -2.29 12.98 -14.63
N ARG A 74 -2.60 11.77 -14.16
CA ARG A 74 -3.36 11.52 -12.92
C ARG A 74 -2.51 11.01 -11.77
N VAL A 75 -1.17 11.08 -11.92
CA VAL A 75 -0.22 10.56 -10.92
C VAL A 75 0.82 11.61 -10.54
N THR A 76 1.02 11.79 -9.24
CA THR A 76 2.19 12.50 -8.69
C THR A 76 3.22 11.47 -8.22
N LEU A 77 4.41 11.50 -8.82
CA LEU A 77 5.55 10.67 -8.40
C LEU A 77 6.38 11.45 -7.38
N VAL A 78 6.52 10.90 -6.18
CA VAL A 78 7.25 11.50 -5.06
C VAL A 78 8.54 10.72 -4.82
N HIS A 79 9.68 11.42 -4.90
CA HIS A 79 10.99 10.85 -4.58
C HIS A 79 11.29 11.10 -3.10
N ASP A 80 10.58 10.37 -2.24
CA ASP A 80 10.71 10.48 -0.78
C ASP A 80 10.20 9.20 -0.13
N GLY A 81 10.44 9.04 1.18
CA GLY A 81 9.91 7.93 1.95
C GLY A 81 8.40 8.05 2.19
N HIS A 82 7.73 6.90 2.23
CA HIS A 82 6.29 6.85 2.48
C HIS A 82 5.89 7.36 3.87
N GLU A 83 6.83 7.44 4.81
CA GLU A 83 6.61 8.03 6.13
C GLU A 83 6.32 9.53 6.10
N CYS A 84 6.71 10.20 5.00
CA CYS A 84 6.47 11.63 4.77
C CYS A 84 5.16 11.92 4.04
N MET A 85 4.25 10.93 3.90
CA MET A 85 3.07 11.07 3.03
C MET A 85 2.15 12.24 3.40
N ASP A 86 2.07 12.63 4.65
CA ASP A 86 1.26 13.76 5.12
C ASP A 86 1.76 15.13 4.63
N ALA A 87 3.04 15.23 4.23
CA ALA A 87 3.57 16.42 3.61
C ALA A 87 3.11 16.61 2.15
N TYR A 88 2.77 15.53 1.47
CA TYR A 88 2.44 15.52 0.04
C TYR A 88 0.97 15.29 -0.26
N VAL A 89 0.26 14.61 0.62
CA VAL A 89 -1.14 14.19 0.42
C VAL A 89 -2.06 15.08 1.24
N GLN A 90 -2.92 15.82 0.55
CA GLN A 90 -3.90 16.69 1.20
C GLN A 90 -5.26 15.98 1.33
N GLY A 91 -5.92 16.18 2.49
CA GLY A 91 -7.27 15.67 2.72
C GLY A 91 -7.34 14.18 3.06
N LYS A 92 -8.44 13.55 2.65
CA LYS A 92 -8.69 12.13 2.91
C LYS A 92 -8.44 11.28 1.68
N ILE A 93 -7.93 10.08 1.89
CA ILE A 93 -7.69 9.09 0.84
C ILE A 93 -8.67 7.93 0.94
N ALA A 94 -8.99 7.35 -0.22
CA ALA A 94 -9.86 6.19 -0.29
C ALA A 94 -9.09 4.89 -0.02
N VAL A 95 -7.89 4.80 -0.58
CA VAL A 95 -7.05 3.60 -0.51
C VAL A 95 -5.58 3.98 -0.40
N ALA A 96 -4.81 3.15 0.33
CA ALA A 96 -3.36 3.09 0.20
C ALA A 96 -2.91 1.64 -0.01
N MET A 97 -1.88 1.47 -0.86
CA MET A 97 -1.21 0.19 -1.09
C MET A 97 0.23 0.26 -0.63
N PHE A 98 0.66 -0.77 0.09
CA PHE A 98 2.04 -1.00 0.49
C PHE A 98 2.46 -2.41 0.06
N ASN A 99 3.52 -2.52 -0.71
CA ASN A 99 4.23 -3.77 -1.00
C ASN A 99 5.64 -3.64 -0.41
N LEU A 100 5.82 -4.10 0.82
CA LEU A 100 7.06 -3.91 1.57
C LEU A 100 8.20 -4.76 0.99
N GLY A 101 9.44 -4.34 1.22
CA GLY A 101 10.62 -5.05 0.74
C GLY A 101 11.47 -4.21 -0.21
N TRP A 102 12.17 -4.87 -1.13
CA TRP A 102 13.07 -4.23 -2.09
C TRP A 102 12.46 -4.11 -3.48
N LEU A 103 13.01 -3.20 -4.29
CA LEU A 103 12.63 -3.02 -5.69
C LEU A 103 12.95 -4.30 -6.49
N PRO A 104 11.94 -4.97 -7.11
CA PRO A 104 12.19 -6.15 -7.94
C PRO A 104 13.12 -5.83 -9.11
N GLY A 105 14.17 -6.65 -9.28
CA GLY A 105 15.17 -6.47 -10.32
C GLY A 105 16.27 -5.46 -9.98
N ALA A 106 16.26 -4.82 -8.81
CA ALA A 106 17.37 -3.97 -8.38
C ALA A 106 18.66 -4.79 -8.19
N ALA A 107 19.79 -4.20 -8.62
CA ALA A 107 21.11 -4.78 -8.39
C ALA A 107 21.48 -4.76 -6.90
N ASP A 108 21.06 -3.74 -6.17
CA ASP A 108 21.25 -3.59 -4.73
C ASP A 108 19.97 -3.93 -3.97
N LYS A 109 19.99 -5.06 -3.25
CA LYS A 109 18.91 -5.48 -2.34
C LYS A 109 19.05 -4.89 -0.93
N GLY A 110 20.09 -4.08 -0.68
CA GLY A 110 20.30 -3.39 0.60
C GLY A 110 19.31 -2.25 0.84
N VAL A 111 18.68 -1.73 -0.23
CA VAL A 111 17.58 -0.76 -0.10
C VAL A 111 16.26 -1.51 0.01
N THR A 112 15.74 -1.58 1.21
CA THR A 112 14.45 -2.22 1.55
C THR A 112 13.68 -1.32 2.51
N THR A 113 12.38 -1.56 2.65
CA THR A 113 11.56 -0.91 3.68
C THR A 113 12.09 -1.25 5.08
N ARG A 114 11.82 -0.40 6.05
CA ARG A 114 12.30 -0.53 7.43
C ARG A 114 11.16 -0.38 8.41
N VAL A 115 11.25 -1.07 9.55
CA VAL A 115 10.21 -1.09 10.58
C VAL A 115 9.77 0.32 10.96
N GLU A 116 10.70 1.22 11.29
CA GLU A 116 10.37 2.56 11.79
C GLU A 116 9.59 3.40 10.77
N THR A 117 10.05 3.41 9.52
CA THR A 117 9.40 4.17 8.44
C THR A 117 8.06 3.54 8.06
N THR A 118 7.99 2.21 8.01
CA THR A 118 6.75 1.47 7.72
C THR A 118 5.68 1.72 8.79
N LEU A 119 6.02 1.63 10.10
CA LEU A 119 5.04 1.87 11.16
C LEU A 119 4.53 3.31 11.14
N THR A 120 5.42 4.30 10.96
CA THR A 120 5.06 5.71 10.83
C THR A 120 4.10 5.92 9.65
N ALA A 121 4.44 5.37 8.49
CA ALA A 121 3.62 5.49 7.28
C ALA A 121 2.23 4.86 7.44
N VAL A 122 2.15 3.65 8.01
CA VAL A 122 0.88 2.94 8.21
C VAL A 122 -0.01 3.66 9.24
N GLN A 123 0.57 4.21 10.32
CA GLN A 123 -0.17 5.03 11.28
C GLN A 123 -0.72 6.31 10.64
N THR A 124 0.11 7.04 9.92
CA THR A 124 -0.27 8.26 9.20
C THR A 124 -1.37 7.96 8.18
N CYS A 125 -1.17 6.93 7.36
CA CYS A 125 -2.14 6.45 6.40
C CYS A 125 -3.50 6.15 7.04
N ALA A 126 -3.54 5.39 8.14
CA ALA A 126 -4.79 5.04 8.83
C ALA A 126 -5.58 6.28 9.29
N GLN A 127 -4.90 7.36 9.71
CA GLN A 127 -5.56 8.63 10.06
C GLN A 127 -6.11 9.35 8.82
N MET A 128 -5.42 9.23 7.68
CA MET A 128 -5.80 9.87 6.43
C MET A 128 -6.93 9.15 5.70
N LEU A 129 -7.18 7.87 5.95
CA LEU A 129 -8.29 7.14 5.34
C LEU A 129 -9.63 7.86 5.57
N ARG A 130 -10.45 7.93 4.52
CA ARG A 130 -11.87 8.31 4.65
C ARG A 130 -12.66 7.21 5.36
N PRO A 131 -13.84 7.47 5.94
CA PRO A 131 -14.73 6.40 6.39
C PRO A 131 -14.99 5.37 5.27
N GLY A 132 -14.83 4.08 5.57
CA GLY A 132 -14.90 2.99 4.60
C GLY A 132 -13.66 2.81 3.73
N GLY A 133 -12.68 3.71 3.80
CA GLY A 133 -11.41 3.58 3.09
C GLY A 133 -10.55 2.46 3.67
N ILE A 134 -9.62 1.95 2.86
CA ILE A 134 -8.76 0.82 3.23
C ILE A 134 -7.27 1.11 2.99
N ALA A 135 -6.42 0.49 3.80
CA ALA A 135 -5.00 0.32 3.48
C ALA A 135 -4.68 -1.17 3.37
N SER A 136 -3.99 -1.56 2.29
CA SER A 136 -3.47 -2.90 2.09
C SER A 136 -1.96 -2.89 2.28
N VAL A 137 -1.45 -3.77 3.16
CA VAL A 137 -0.02 -3.86 3.47
C VAL A 137 0.41 -5.30 3.26
N CYS A 138 1.06 -5.56 2.12
CA CYS A 138 1.70 -6.83 1.84
C CYS A 138 3.10 -6.85 2.44
N VAL A 139 3.38 -7.85 3.28
CA VAL A 139 4.67 -8.07 3.91
C VAL A 139 5.31 -9.34 3.39
N TYR A 140 6.64 -9.34 3.30
CA TYR A 140 7.44 -10.45 2.75
C TYR A 140 8.43 -10.96 3.81
N PRO A 141 8.02 -11.89 4.68
CA PRO A 141 8.80 -12.31 5.84
C PRO A 141 10.01 -13.21 5.52
N GLY A 142 10.37 -13.37 4.24
CA GLY A 142 11.47 -14.24 3.79
C GLY A 142 12.89 -13.77 4.15
N HIS A 143 13.03 -12.65 4.85
CA HIS A 143 14.30 -12.08 5.32
C HIS A 143 14.12 -11.35 6.66
N ALA A 144 15.24 -11.00 7.31
CA ALA A 144 15.22 -10.49 8.70
C ALA A 144 14.38 -9.22 8.85
N GLU A 145 14.53 -8.24 7.94
CA GLU A 145 13.77 -6.99 7.95
C GLU A 145 12.28 -7.24 7.74
N GLY A 146 11.91 -8.09 6.77
CA GLY A 146 10.51 -8.42 6.49
C GLY A 146 9.83 -9.17 7.65
N GLU A 147 10.56 -10.04 8.36
CA GLU A 147 10.04 -10.69 9.57
C GLU A 147 9.85 -9.69 10.72
N ALA A 148 10.80 -8.75 10.87
CA ALA A 148 10.69 -7.68 11.85
C ALA A 148 9.49 -6.75 11.53
N GLU A 149 9.31 -6.34 10.27
CA GLU A 149 8.16 -5.55 9.82
C GLU A 149 6.84 -6.28 10.07
N ARG A 150 6.75 -7.58 9.70
CA ARG A 150 5.55 -8.40 9.94
C ARG A 150 5.16 -8.42 11.41
N THR A 151 6.14 -8.61 12.30
CA THR A 151 5.91 -8.69 13.74
C THR A 151 5.47 -7.34 14.29
N ALA A 152 6.21 -6.28 14.00
CA ALA A 152 5.92 -4.93 14.48
C ALA A 152 4.57 -4.40 13.96
N LEU A 153 4.24 -4.67 12.69
CA LEU A 153 2.91 -4.35 12.14
C LEU A 153 1.80 -5.10 12.84
N GLY A 154 1.98 -6.40 13.13
CA GLY A 154 0.99 -7.19 13.85
C GLY A 154 0.69 -6.60 15.23
N GLU A 155 1.72 -6.20 15.99
CA GLU A 155 1.58 -5.56 17.30
C GLU A 155 0.89 -4.18 17.20
N LEU A 156 1.36 -3.32 16.29
CA LEU A 156 0.77 -2.01 16.06
C LEU A 156 -0.72 -2.11 15.73
N LEU A 157 -1.05 -2.96 14.77
CA LEU A 157 -2.40 -3.06 14.24
C LEU A 157 -3.37 -3.73 15.20
N ALA A 158 -2.91 -4.67 16.03
CA ALA A 158 -3.72 -5.26 17.11
C ALA A 158 -4.10 -4.23 18.19
N GLY A 159 -3.30 -3.15 18.35
CA GLY A 159 -3.58 -2.06 19.29
C GLY A 159 -4.53 -0.98 18.77
N LEU A 160 -4.98 -1.04 17.52
CA LEU A 160 -5.91 -0.04 16.98
C LEU A 160 -7.29 -0.14 17.60
N ASP A 161 -7.92 1.03 17.88
CA ASP A 161 -9.29 1.08 18.41
C ASP A 161 -10.29 0.46 17.43
N VAL A 162 -10.88 -0.67 17.83
CA VAL A 162 -11.85 -1.42 17.02
C VAL A 162 -13.09 -0.61 16.64
N ARG A 163 -13.44 0.44 17.38
CA ARG A 163 -14.53 1.36 17.02
C ARG A 163 -14.19 2.24 15.83
N ARG A 164 -12.91 2.42 15.55
CA ARG A 164 -12.38 3.26 14.46
C ARG A 164 -11.85 2.45 13.29
N PHE A 165 -11.30 1.28 13.56
CA PHE A 165 -10.65 0.46 12.55
C PHE A 165 -11.03 -1.00 12.68
N CYS A 166 -11.22 -1.67 11.54
CA CYS A 166 -11.26 -3.11 11.43
C CYS A 166 -9.97 -3.57 10.75
N VAL A 167 -9.28 -4.55 11.34
CA VAL A 167 -8.04 -5.09 10.79
C VAL A 167 -8.21 -6.56 10.50
N LEU A 168 -7.85 -6.98 9.28
CA LEU A 168 -7.76 -8.37 8.87
C LEU A 168 -6.30 -8.72 8.62
N HIS A 169 -5.84 -9.84 9.18
CA HIS A 169 -4.56 -10.44 8.83
C HIS A 169 -4.81 -11.72 8.04
N HIS A 170 -4.40 -11.75 6.78
CA HIS A 170 -4.49 -12.91 5.90
C HIS A 170 -3.13 -13.59 5.78
N ARG A 171 -3.09 -14.88 6.17
CA ARG A 171 -1.93 -15.76 5.98
C ARG A 171 -2.38 -17.20 5.79
N PHE A 172 -1.61 -17.98 5.06
CA PHE A 172 -1.79 -19.42 5.02
C PHE A 172 -1.07 -20.07 6.21
N ILE A 173 -1.79 -20.76 7.09
CA ILE A 173 -1.24 -21.28 8.36
C ILE A 173 -0.24 -22.44 8.16
N ASN A 174 -0.29 -23.11 7.02
CA ASN A 174 0.56 -24.23 6.63
C ASN A 174 1.54 -23.88 5.51
N ALA A 175 1.68 -22.60 5.18
CA ALA A 175 2.62 -22.14 4.17
C ALA A 175 4.06 -22.08 4.70
N ARG A 176 4.99 -21.90 3.77
CA ARG A 176 6.40 -21.64 4.11
C ARG A 176 6.52 -20.29 4.82
N ARG A 177 7.58 -20.14 5.64
CA ARG A 177 7.81 -18.90 6.40
C ARG A 177 8.05 -17.66 5.54
N ASP A 178 8.50 -17.85 4.29
CA ASP A 178 8.75 -16.80 3.31
C ASP A 178 7.52 -16.41 2.47
N THR A 179 6.37 -17.03 2.74
CA THR A 179 5.13 -16.73 2.03
C THR A 179 4.62 -15.34 2.39
N PRO A 180 4.29 -14.49 1.40
CA PRO A 180 3.75 -13.17 1.66
C PRO A 180 2.45 -13.20 2.46
N GLU A 181 2.30 -12.27 3.39
CA GLU A 181 1.10 -12.07 4.21
C GLU A 181 0.49 -10.70 3.91
N LEU A 182 -0.81 -10.53 4.18
CA LEU A 182 -1.54 -9.29 3.96
C LEU A 182 -2.20 -8.81 5.24
N PHE A 183 -1.92 -7.57 5.63
CA PHE A 183 -2.75 -6.81 6.55
C PHE A 183 -3.67 -5.87 5.76
N LEU A 184 -4.97 -5.93 6.06
CA LEU A 184 -5.97 -4.99 5.56
C LEU A 184 -6.48 -4.17 6.74
N ILE A 185 -6.44 -2.86 6.60
CA ILE A 185 -6.91 -1.91 7.60
C ILE A 185 -8.08 -1.17 6.98
N GLN A 186 -9.27 -1.26 7.56
CA GLN A 186 -10.42 -0.50 7.11
C GLN A 186 -10.81 0.53 8.19
N LYS A 187 -10.95 1.78 7.78
CA LYS A 187 -11.54 2.79 8.65
C LYS A 187 -13.05 2.59 8.74
N GLN A 188 -13.56 2.41 9.96
CA GLN A 188 -14.98 2.21 10.18
C GLN A 188 -15.79 3.43 9.73
N PHE A 189 -17.01 3.19 9.27
CA PHE A 189 -17.99 4.26 9.13
C PHE A 189 -18.33 4.77 10.53
N SER A 190 -18.35 6.08 10.73
CA SER A 190 -18.89 6.62 11.98
C SER A 190 -20.30 6.08 12.16
N ALA A 191 -20.58 5.42 13.29
CA ALA A 191 -21.94 5.07 13.61
C ALA A 191 -22.76 6.37 13.52
N GLN A 192 -23.81 6.38 12.67
CA GLN A 192 -24.79 7.43 12.74
C GLN A 192 -25.47 7.29 14.12
N VAL A 193 -25.20 8.22 15.00
CA VAL A 193 -25.89 8.37 16.28
C VAL A 193 -27.29 8.95 16.02
#